data_b6fd841a687f3b161af28878ed3c7c42
#
_entry.id   b6fd841a687f3b161af28878ed3c7c42
#
_cell.length_a   1.000
_cell.length_b   1.000
_cell.length_c   1.000
_cell.angle_alpha   90.00
_cell.angle_beta   90.00
_cell.angle_gamma   90.00
#
_symmetry.space_group_name_H-M   'P 1'
#
loop_
_entity.id
_entity.type
_entity.pdbx_description
1 polymer ?
#
loop_
_entity_poly.entity_id
_entity_poly.type
_entity_poly.pdbx_seq_one_letter_code
_entity_poly.pdbx_strand_id
1 'polypeptide(L)'
;MFDKLKDVAKDISSAATDKIGKSLAEFNDAIARLKALGLSVQDVKVTMGGLPEVSARFVGSIAALEPAALKEEAEKHQDNKLLVALIETLRTAGTFKDSLPALACQGIAVDVTLGIPPKFGIALLTSTVDV
;
A
#
# COMPACT_ATOMS: atom_id res chain seq x y z
N MET A 1 -16.53 -3.90 -2.19
CA MET A 1 -15.24 -4.19 -2.85
C MET A 1 -14.39 -5.18 -2.06
N PHE A 2 -14.24 -4.98 -0.76
CA PHE A 2 -13.44 -5.90 0.07
C PHE A 2 -14.09 -7.26 0.25
N ASP A 3 -15.42 -7.32 0.23
CA ASP A 3 -16.14 -8.59 0.33
C ASP A 3 -15.80 -9.49 -0.86
N LYS A 4 -15.60 -8.91 -2.05
CA LYS A 4 -15.19 -9.69 -3.23
C LYS A 4 -13.79 -10.26 -3.08
N LEU A 5 -12.87 -9.51 -2.46
CA LEU A 5 -11.52 -10.01 -2.22
C LEU A 5 -11.53 -11.17 -1.23
N LYS A 6 -12.34 -11.07 -0.18
CA LYS A 6 -12.48 -12.16 0.79
C LYS A 6 -13.10 -13.41 0.15
N ASP A 7 -14.10 -13.22 -0.70
CA ASP A 7 -14.75 -14.31 -1.39
C ASP A 7 -13.79 -15.02 -2.34
N VAL A 8 -13.00 -14.26 -3.09
CA VAL A 8 -11.97 -14.81 -3.98
C VAL A 8 -10.95 -15.61 -3.17
N ALA A 9 -10.51 -15.08 -2.02
CA ALA A 9 -9.56 -15.79 -1.16
C ALA A 9 -10.12 -17.10 -0.64
N LYS A 10 -11.42 -17.17 -0.31
CA LYS A 10 -12.07 -18.39 0.17
C LYS A 10 -12.15 -19.47 -0.89
N ASP A 11 -12.22 -19.08 -2.16
CA ASP A 11 -12.33 -20.04 -3.29
C ASP A 11 -10.99 -20.64 -3.68
N ILE A 12 -9.89 -20.23 -3.04
CA ILE A 12 -8.54 -20.70 -3.31
C ILE A 12 -8.22 -21.84 -2.34
N SER A 13 -7.16 -22.62 -2.62
CA SER A 13 -6.77 -23.73 -1.75
C SER A 13 -6.59 -23.26 -0.30
N SER A 14 -6.97 -24.12 0.68
CA SER A 14 -6.99 -23.73 2.08
C SER A 14 -5.66 -23.20 2.60
N ALA A 15 -4.54 -23.79 2.17
CA ALA A 15 -3.21 -23.33 2.60
C ALA A 15 -2.89 -21.92 2.09
N ALA A 16 -3.19 -21.67 0.81
CA ALA A 16 -3.01 -20.35 0.22
C ALA A 16 -4.01 -19.35 0.82
N THR A 17 -5.24 -19.79 1.09
CA THR A 17 -6.27 -18.96 1.69
C THR A 17 -5.88 -18.47 3.08
N ASP A 18 -5.30 -19.32 3.92
CA ASP A 18 -4.91 -18.94 5.27
C ASP A 18 -3.85 -17.83 5.25
N LYS A 19 -2.86 -17.96 4.39
CA LYS A 19 -1.79 -16.96 4.26
C LYS A 19 -2.30 -15.66 3.67
N ILE A 20 -3.07 -15.74 2.60
CA ILE A 20 -3.62 -14.57 1.93
C ILE A 20 -4.68 -13.90 2.81
N GLY A 21 -5.48 -14.68 3.53
CA GLY A 21 -6.49 -14.16 4.43
C GLY A 21 -5.92 -13.23 5.48
N LYS A 22 -4.80 -13.61 6.10
CA LYS A 22 -4.12 -12.74 7.05
C LYS A 22 -3.60 -11.47 6.38
N SER A 23 -2.97 -11.62 5.22
CA SER A 23 -2.46 -10.48 4.46
C SER A 23 -3.58 -9.55 4.02
N LEU A 24 -4.74 -10.10 3.63
CA LEU A 24 -5.90 -9.29 3.25
C LEU A 24 -6.48 -8.53 4.44
N ALA A 25 -6.49 -9.12 5.63
CA ALA A 25 -6.95 -8.43 6.83
C ALA A 25 -6.03 -7.27 7.18
N GLU A 26 -4.73 -7.48 7.13
CA GLU A 26 -3.74 -6.41 7.34
C GLU A 26 -3.86 -5.34 6.26
N PHE A 27 -4.08 -5.75 5.01
CA PHE A 27 -4.24 -4.85 3.88
C PHE A 27 -5.49 -3.98 4.02
N ASN A 28 -6.60 -4.59 4.43
CA ASN A 28 -7.85 -3.85 4.64
C ASN A 28 -7.67 -2.77 5.72
N ASP A 29 -7.02 -3.10 6.82
CA ASP A 29 -6.71 -2.13 7.87
C ASP A 29 -5.75 -1.05 7.35
N ALA A 30 -4.73 -1.45 6.59
CA ALA A 30 -3.76 -0.52 6.04
C ALA A 30 -4.42 0.50 5.11
N ILE A 31 -5.39 0.07 4.29
CA ILE A 31 -6.14 0.99 3.41
C ILE A 31 -6.78 2.10 4.22
N ALA A 32 -7.45 1.75 5.32
CA ALA A 32 -8.12 2.73 6.16
C ALA A 32 -7.12 3.74 6.76
N ARG A 33 -5.95 3.25 7.19
CA ARG A 33 -4.92 4.09 7.77
C ARG A 33 -4.25 5.00 6.75
N LEU A 34 -3.94 4.45 5.57
CA LEU A 34 -3.35 5.23 4.48
C LEU A 34 -4.32 6.30 3.98
N LYS A 35 -5.60 6.00 3.98
CA LYS A 35 -6.64 6.98 3.62
C LYS A 35 -6.60 8.18 4.57
N ALA A 36 -6.40 7.93 5.86
CA ALA A 36 -6.27 8.98 6.86
C ALA A 36 -5.02 9.82 6.62
N LEU A 37 -3.99 9.26 6.01
CA LEU A 37 -2.77 9.99 5.63
C LEU A 37 -2.89 10.75 4.31
N GLY A 38 -3.99 10.57 3.59
CA GLY A 38 -4.21 11.25 2.31
C GLY A 38 -3.92 10.40 1.07
N LEU A 39 -3.74 9.09 1.26
CA LEU A 39 -3.54 8.16 0.15
C LEU A 39 -4.85 7.43 -0.15
N SER A 40 -5.15 7.30 -1.43
CA SER A 40 -6.36 6.60 -1.88
C SER A 40 -6.00 5.40 -2.72
N VAL A 41 -6.78 4.32 -2.60
CA VAL A 41 -6.62 3.15 -3.46
C VAL A 41 -7.12 3.52 -4.85
N GLN A 42 -6.25 3.42 -5.85
CA GLN A 42 -6.63 3.67 -7.23
C GLN A 42 -7.23 2.43 -7.87
N ASP A 43 -6.57 1.29 -7.70
CA ASP A 43 -7.10 0.02 -8.17
C ASP A 43 -6.60 -1.14 -7.32
N VAL A 44 -7.29 -2.26 -7.43
CA VAL A 44 -6.87 -3.52 -6.83
C VAL A 44 -7.01 -4.58 -7.92
N LYS A 45 -5.94 -5.32 -8.15
CA LYS A 45 -5.89 -6.34 -9.18
C LYS A 45 -5.64 -7.70 -8.55
N VAL A 46 -6.46 -8.67 -8.92
CA VAL A 46 -6.29 -10.05 -8.47
C VAL A 46 -5.91 -10.89 -9.68
N THR A 47 -4.77 -11.54 -9.61
CA THR A 47 -4.29 -12.43 -10.66
C THR A 47 -4.44 -13.87 -10.21
N MET A 48 -5.13 -14.65 -11.02
CA MET A 48 -5.40 -16.06 -10.74
C MET A 48 -4.52 -16.92 -11.64
N GLY A 49 -3.92 -17.94 -11.04
CA GLY A 49 -3.05 -18.87 -11.77
C GLY A 49 -1.92 -19.32 -10.86
N GLY A 50 -1.73 -20.62 -10.66
CA GLY A 50 -0.78 -21.11 -9.69
C GLY A 50 -1.08 -20.56 -8.30
N LEU A 51 -0.19 -19.73 -7.77
CA LEU A 51 -0.44 -18.98 -6.53
C LEU A 51 -1.17 -17.68 -6.90
N PRO A 52 -2.29 -17.39 -6.25
CA PRO A 52 -2.99 -16.13 -6.49
C PRO A 52 -2.16 -14.95 -6.00
N GLU A 53 -2.27 -13.84 -6.71
CA GLU A 53 -1.53 -12.63 -6.39
C GLU A 53 -2.49 -11.45 -6.36
N VAL A 54 -2.40 -10.66 -5.30
CA VAL A 54 -3.20 -9.44 -5.15
C VAL A 54 -2.25 -8.26 -5.19
N SER A 55 -2.54 -7.31 -6.07
CA SER A 55 -1.77 -6.08 -6.15
C SER A 55 -2.70 -4.88 -6.08
N ALA A 56 -2.18 -3.77 -5.55
CA ALA A 56 -2.94 -2.56 -5.38
C ALA A 56 -2.05 -1.35 -5.61
N ARG A 57 -2.66 -0.26 -6.06
CA ARG A 57 -1.96 1.00 -6.24
C ARG A 57 -2.62 2.08 -5.39
N PHE A 58 -1.81 2.73 -4.57
CA PHE A 58 -2.23 3.88 -3.78
C PHE A 58 -1.65 5.14 -4.41
N VAL A 59 -2.43 6.20 -4.45
CA VAL A 59 -1.98 7.49 -4.94
C VAL A 59 -2.34 8.59 -3.96
N GLY A 60 -1.51 9.61 -3.89
CA GLY A 60 -1.76 10.73 -3.01
C GLY A 60 -0.87 11.91 -3.35
N SER A 61 -1.11 13.03 -2.67
CA SER A 61 -0.28 14.22 -2.81
C SER A 61 1.00 14.10 -1.99
N ILE A 62 1.92 15.01 -2.22
CA ILE A 62 3.17 15.09 -1.47
C ILE A 62 2.93 15.23 0.04
N ALA A 63 1.80 15.82 0.44
CA ALA A 63 1.46 15.98 1.85
C ALA A 63 1.36 14.65 2.58
N ALA A 64 1.08 13.56 1.87
CA ALA A 64 1.04 12.22 2.47
C ALA A 64 2.40 11.73 2.93
N LEU A 65 3.49 12.39 2.54
CA LEU A 65 4.85 12.03 2.92
C LEU A 65 5.35 12.77 4.16
N GLU A 66 4.46 13.42 4.91
CA GLU A 66 4.82 14.13 6.14
C GLU A 66 5.48 13.19 7.14
N PRO A 67 6.78 13.37 7.48
CA PRO A 67 7.50 12.42 8.31
C PRO A 67 6.90 12.21 9.70
N ALA A 68 6.42 13.27 10.33
CA ALA A 68 5.84 13.16 11.67
C ALA A 68 4.56 12.33 11.66
N ALA A 69 3.69 12.54 10.67
CA ALA A 69 2.45 11.79 10.54
C ALA A 69 2.72 10.31 10.24
N LEU A 70 3.68 10.03 9.36
CA LEU A 70 4.07 8.67 9.02
C LEU A 70 4.62 7.93 10.25
N LYS A 71 5.49 8.58 11.00
CA LYS A 71 6.06 8.01 12.21
C LYS A 71 4.98 7.68 13.24
N GLU A 72 4.06 8.62 13.44
CA GLU A 72 2.97 8.44 14.40
C GLU A 72 2.09 7.25 14.02
N GLU A 73 1.71 7.12 12.77
CA GLU A 73 0.91 5.99 12.31
C GLU A 73 1.63 4.66 12.49
N ALA A 74 2.93 4.62 12.19
CA ALA A 74 3.71 3.41 12.39
C ALA A 74 3.76 3.00 13.86
N GLU A 75 3.92 3.96 14.76
CA GLU A 75 3.98 3.70 16.19
C GLU A 75 2.63 3.22 16.75
N LYS A 76 1.53 3.78 16.26
CA LYS A 76 0.19 3.42 16.71
C LYS A 76 -0.24 2.03 16.23
N HIS A 77 0.29 1.57 15.12
CA HIS A 77 -0.18 0.34 14.47
C HIS A 77 0.95 -0.66 14.20
N GLN A 78 1.83 -0.84 15.19
CA GLN A 78 2.98 -1.74 15.07
C GLN A 78 2.58 -3.20 14.89
N ASP A 79 1.37 -3.55 15.27
CA ASP A 79 0.84 -4.90 15.09
C ASP A 79 0.50 -5.22 13.63
N ASN A 80 0.29 -4.19 12.80
CA ASN A 80 0.04 -4.36 11.38
C ASN A 80 1.37 -4.23 10.62
N LYS A 81 2.02 -5.35 10.37
CA LYS A 81 3.33 -5.37 9.73
C LYS A 81 3.29 -4.84 8.30
N LEU A 82 2.20 -5.10 7.59
CA LEU A 82 2.05 -4.59 6.23
C LEU A 82 1.98 -3.06 6.23
N LEU A 83 1.21 -2.48 7.13
CA LEU A 83 1.12 -1.04 7.27
C LEU A 83 2.47 -0.42 7.62
N VAL A 84 3.20 -1.02 8.55
CA VAL A 84 4.52 -0.53 8.93
C VAL A 84 5.47 -0.55 7.73
N ALA A 85 5.45 -1.62 6.95
CA ALA A 85 6.28 -1.71 5.74
C ALA A 85 5.89 -0.67 4.70
N LEU A 86 4.59 -0.41 4.53
CA LEU A 86 4.11 0.64 3.63
C LEU A 86 4.57 2.02 4.09
N ILE A 87 4.49 2.29 5.38
CA ILE A 87 4.94 3.57 5.94
C ILE A 87 6.44 3.75 5.74
N GLU A 88 7.24 2.70 5.95
CA GLU A 88 8.68 2.77 5.68
C GLU A 88 8.95 3.04 4.20
N THR A 89 8.14 2.45 3.31
CA THR A 89 8.23 2.71 1.88
C THR A 89 7.94 4.18 1.58
N LEU A 90 6.93 4.76 2.21
CA LEU A 90 6.59 6.18 2.05
C LEU A 90 7.70 7.09 2.58
N ARG A 91 8.31 6.73 3.70
CA ARG A 91 9.43 7.48 4.25
C ARG A 91 10.62 7.47 3.30
N THR A 92 10.89 6.33 2.71
CA THR A 92 11.94 6.20 1.68
C THR A 92 11.63 7.07 0.47
N ALA A 93 10.37 7.11 0.05
CA ALA A 93 9.94 7.98 -1.05
C ALA A 93 10.20 9.45 -0.73
N GLY A 94 9.92 9.87 0.51
CA GLY A 94 10.19 11.22 0.96
C GLY A 94 11.68 11.57 0.87
N THR A 95 12.54 10.64 1.25
CA THR A 95 14.00 10.81 1.15
C THR A 95 14.42 10.99 -0.31
N PHE A 96 13.91 10.17 -1.22
CA PHE A 96 14.20 10.30 -2.65
C PHE A 96 13.69 11.63 -3.20
N LYS A 97 12.49 12.03 -2.82
CA LYS A 97 11.92 13.30 -3.24
C LYS A 97 12.82 14.46 -2.84
N ASP A 98 13.30 14.46 -1.59
CA ASP A 98 14.16 15.53 -1.08
C ASP A 98 15.52 15.54 -1.77
N SER A 99 15.97 14.38 -2.25
CA SER A 99 17.23 14.26 -2.98
C SER A 99 17.12 14.66 -4.45
N LEU A 100 15.90 14.84 -4.95
CA LEU A 100 15.64 15.16 -6.36
C LEU A 100 14.78 16.42 -6.49
N PRO A 101 15.24 17.58 -6.00
CA PRO A 101 14.44 18.80 -6.04
C PRO A 101 14.08 19.25 -7.45
N ALA A 102 14.92 18.96 -8.45
CA ALA A 102 14.66 19.32 -9.84
C ALA A 102 13.47 18.58 -10.44
N LEU A 103 13.06 17.47 -9.82
CA LEU A 103 11.92 16.68 -10.27
C LEU A 103 10.59 17.40 -10.09
N ALA A 104 10.50 18.33 -9.14
CA ALA A 104 9.27 19.06 -8.81
C ALA A 104 8.10 18.09 -8.53
N CYS A 105 8.35 17.14 -7.65
CA CYS A 105 7.39 16.09 -7.33
C CYS A 105 6.13 16.69 -6.71
N GLN A 106 4.95 16.31 -7.22
CA GLN A 106 3.66 16.79 -6.75
C GLN A 106 2.81 15.70 -6.10
N GLY A 107 3.13 14.46 -6.35
CA GLY A 107 2.38 13.34 -5.80
C GLY A 107 3.22 12.08 -5.74
N ILE A 108 2.60 11.04 -5.20
CA ILE A 108 3.25 9.74 -5.05
C ILE A 108 2.28 8.63 -5.39
N ALA A 109 2.79 7.56 -5.99
CA ALA A 109 2.07 6.31 -6.15
C ALA A 109 2.87 5.20 -5.48
N VAL A 110 2.18 4.34 -4.75
CA VAL A 110 2.78 3.17 -4.11
C VAL A 110 2.09 1.94 -4.64
N ASP A 111 2.87 1.02 -5.21
CA ASP A 111 2.37 -0.26 -5.69
C ASP A 111 2.71 -1.33 -4.68
N VAL A 112 1.70 -2.09 -4.27
CA VAL A 112 1.83 -3.17 -3.29
C VAL A 112 1.43 -4.47 -3.96
N THR A 113 2.27 -5.49 -3.86
CA THR A 113 1.93 -6.83 -4.28
C THR A 113 1.95 -7.71 -3.05
N LEU A 114 0.80 -8.26 -2.69
CA LEU A 114 0.69 -9.17 -1.56
C LEU A 114 1.23 -10.54 -1.96
N GLY A 115 2.18 -11.01 -1.21
CA GLY A 115 2.83 -12.29 -1.46
C GLY A 115 3.69 -12.62 -0.25
N ILE A 116 4.57 -13.59 -0.42
CA ILE A 116 5.51 -14.00 0.63
C ILE A 116 6.90 -14.03 0.05
N PRO A 117 7.70 -12.99 0.32
CA PRO A 117 7.38 -11.73 1.02
C PRO A 117 6.58 -10.76 0.14
N PRO A 118 5.87 -9.80 0.73
CA PRO A 118 5.20 -8.77 -0.04
C PRO A 118 6.22 -7.86 -0.74
N LYS A 119 5.81 -7.29 -1.88
CA LYS A 119 6.66 -6.39 -2.66
C LYS A 119 6.05 -4.99 -2.69
N PHE A 120 6.91 -3.99 -2.67
CA PHE A 120 6.49 -2.59 -2.70
C PHE A 120 7.27 -1.84 -3.76
N GLY A 121 6.57 -0.98 -4.49
CA GLY A 121 7.18 -0.09 -5.46
C GLY A 121 6.73 1.34 -5.23
N ILE A 122 7.55 2.31 -5.64
CA ILE A 122 7.26 3.73 -5.48
C ILE A 122 7.40 4.41 -6.82
N ALA A 123 6.46 5.31 -7.13
CA ALA A 123 6.59 6.22 -8.26
C ALA A 123 6.37 7.63 -7.76
N LEU A 124 7.32 8.52 -8.03
CA LEU A 124 7.19 9.94 -7.74
C LEU A 124 6.52 10.60 -8.94
N LEU A 125 5.44 11.32 -8.69
CA LEU A 125 4.62 11.90 -9.74
C LEU A 125 4.94 13.38 -9.90
N THR A 126 5.15 13.81 -11.14
CA THR A 126 5.48 15.19 -11.46
C THR A 126 4.26 16.03 -11.81
N SER A 127 3.09 15.41 -11.84
CA SER A 127 1.83 16.10 -12.06
C SER A 127 0.84 15.73 -10.98
N THR A 128 -0.16 16.59 -10.75
CA THR A 128 -1.23 16.32 -9.79
C THR A 128 -2.04 15.13 -10.25
N VAL A 129 -2.39 14.27 -9.29
CA VAL A 129 -3.20 13.08 -9.57
C VAL A 129 -4.64 13.38 -9.13
N ASP A 130 -5.57 13.22 -10.07
CA ASP A 130 -6.99 13.26 -9.78
C ASP A 130 -7.42 11.89 -9.25
N VAL A 131 -7.90 11.88 -8.03
CA VAL A 131 -8.27 10.65 -7.35
C VAL A 131 -9.78 10.55 -7.16
#